data_d4422b356bad673bdbdb20426e1abba5
#
_entry.id   d4422b356bad673bdbdb20426e1abba5
#
_cell.length_a   1.000
_cell.length_b   1.000
_cell.length_c   1.000
_cell.angle_alpha   90.00
_cell.angle_beta   90.00
_cell.angle_gamma   90.00
#
_symmetry.space_group_name_H-M   'P 1'
#
loop_
_entity.id
_entity.type
_entity.pdbx_description
1 polymer ?
#
loop_
_entity_poly.entity_id
_entity_poly.type
_entity_poly.pdbx_seq_one_letter_code
_entity_poly.pdbx_strand_id
1 'polypeptide(L)'
;MDNVTVRQGESATLRCTVDDRVTRVAWLNRSTILYAGNDKWSIDNRVVILSNTKTQYSIKIHNVDIYDEGPYTCSVQTDNHPKTSRVHLIVQVPPQIVNISSDITVNEGSSVTLMCLAFGRPEPTVTWRHLSGKGQGFVSEDEYLEITGITRDQSGEYECSAVNDVAVPDVRKVKVTVNYPPYISNAKNTGASVGQKGILQCEASAVPVAEFQWFKEDTRLANGLEGVRIESKGRLSTLTFFNVSEKDYGNYTCVATNKLGNTNASIILYGPGAVHDGGNAASRAATGLGLWAALLARLLLGF
;
A
#
# COMPACT_ATOMS: atom_id res chain seq x y z
N MET A 1 -37.85 -21.24 10.58
CA MET A 1 -36.54 -21.68 11.08
C MET A 1 -35.86 -20.45 11.67
N ASP A 2 -35.67 -20.47 12.97
CA ASP A 2 -35.09 -19.30 13.64
C ASP A 2 -33.56 -19.34 13.52
N ASN A 3 -32.96 -18.19 13.26
CA ASN A 3 -31.51 -18.02 13.22
C ASN A 3 -31.07 -17.31 14.48
N VAL A 4 -29.97 -17.77 15.06
CA VAL A 4 -29.26 -17.10 16.13
C VAL A 4 -27.89 -16.71 15.61
N THR A 5 -27.60 -15.41 15.62
CA THR A 5 -26.34 -14.86 15.13
C THR A 5 -25.54 -14.29 16.29
N VAL A 6 -24.32 -14.76 16.46
CA VAL A 6 -23.38 -14.28 17.48
C VAL A 6 -22.00 -14.10 16.88
N ARG A 7 -21.18 -13.28 17.52
CA ARG A 7 -19.76 -13.16 17.19
C ARG A 7 -18.96 -14.27 17.85
N GLN A 8 -17.88 -14.69 17.23
CA GLN A 8 -16.92 -15.62 17.83
C GLN A 8 -16.47 -15.10 19.20
N GLY A 9 -16.46 -15.98 20.19
CA GLY A 9 -16.11 -15.66 21.58
C GLY A 9 -17.28 -15.20 22.44
N GLU A 10 -18.41 -14.83 21.86
CA GLU A 10 -19.64 -14.53 22.58
C GLU A 10 -20.38 -15.80 22.98
N SER A 11 -21.42 -15.64 23.79
CA SER A 11 -22.31 -16.76 24.17
C SER A 11 -23.56 -16.76 23.32
N ALA A 12 -23.98 -17.94 22.87
CA ALA A 12 -25.25 -18.17 22.16
C ALA A 12 -26.27 -18.78 23.07
N THR A 13 -27.47 -18.20 23.07
CA THR A 13 -28.62 -18.79 23.74
C THR A 13 -29.60 -19.36 22.72
N LEU A 14 -29.83 -20.67 22.78
CA LEU A 14 -30.78 -21.35 21.94
C LEU A 14 -32.04 -21.67 22.74
N ARG A 15 -33.17 -21.18 22.27
CA ARG A 15 -34.45 -21.25 22.97
C ARG A 15 -35.42 -22.17 22.24
N CYS A 16 -36.07 -22.99 23.00
CA CYS A 16 -37.15 -23.88 22.53
C CYS A 16 -38.38 -23.64 23.37
N THR A 17 -39.46 -23.25 22.74
CA THR A 17 -40.75 -23.13 23.41
C THR A 17 -41.41 -24.50 23.46
N VAL A 18 -41.84 -24.90 24.66
CA VAL A 18 -42.47 -26.17 24.91
C VAL A 18 -43.91 -25.98 25.46
N ASP A 19 -44.72 -27.01 25.29
CA ASP A 19 -46.09 -27.04 25.77
C ASP A 19 -46.17 -27.83 27.09
N ASP A 20 -47.15 -27.56 27.91
CA ASP A 20 -47.42 -28.24 29.20
C ASP A 20 -47.58 -29.78 29.09
N ARG A 21 -47.79 -30.31 27.90
CA ARG A 21 -47.98 -31.75 27.64
C ARG A 21 -46.68 -32.48 27.29
N VAL A 22 -45.53 -31.85 27.48
CA VAL A 22 -44.26 -32.42 27.09
C VAL A 22 -43.84 -33.50 28.09
N THR A 23 -43.48 -34.67 27.57
CA THR A 23 -42.98 -35.80 28.35
C THR A 23 -41.46 -35.89 28.33
N ARG A 24 -40.82 -35.52 27.22
CA ARG A 24 -39.35 -35.54 27.06
C ARG A 24 -38.88 -34.41 26.18
N VAL A 25 -37.74 -33.87 26.52
CA VAL A 25 -37.06 -32.81 25.75
C VAL A 25 -35.59 -33.12 25.56
N ALA A 26 -35.05 -32.78 24.44
CA ALA A 26 -33.60 -32.91 24.15
C ALA A 26 -33.11 -31.82 23.21
N TRP A 27 -31.88 -31.41 23.39
CA TRP A 27 -31.13 -30.59 22.44
C TRP A 27 -30.11 -31.45 21.74
N LEU A 28 -30.05 -31.33 20.41
CA LEU A 28 -29.09 -32.02 19.56
C LEU A 28 -28.35 -31.04 18.67
N ASN A 29 -27.07 -31.30 18.46
CA ASN A 29 -26.27 -30.69 17.39
C ASN A 29 -26.05 -31.77 16.32
N ARG A 30 -26.70 -31.59 15.17
CA ARG A 30 -26.78 -32.65 14.14
C ARG A 30 -27.33 -33.95 14.73
N SER A 31 -26.54 -35.00 14.80
CA SER A 31 -26.94 -36.29 15.38
C SER A 31 -26.44 -36.50 16.82
N THR A 32 -25.75 -35.53 17.40
CA THR A 32 -25.19 -35.63 18.75
C THR A 32 -26.13 -35.03 19.79
N ILE A 33 -26.48 -35.79 20.81
CA ILE A 33 -27.29 -35.30 21.91
C ILE A 33 -26.40 -34.43 22.84
N LEU A 34 -26.82 -33.18 23.07
CA LEU A 34 -26.16 -32.28 24.00
C LEU A 34 -26.74 -32.40 25.42
N TYR A 35 -28.06 -32.35 25.53
CA TYR A 35 -28.84 -32.53 26.74
C TYR A 35 -30.09 -33.34 26.47
N ALA A 36 -30.44 -34.22 27.37
CA ALA A 36 -31.73 -34.87 27.44
C ALA A 36 -32.38 -34.53 28.78
N GLY A 37 -33.43 -33.70 28.77
CA GLY A 37 -33.92 -33.09 29.99
C GLY A 37 -32.81 -32.29 30.70
N ASN A 38 -32.58 -32.63 31.98
CA ASN A 38 -31.49 -32.02 32.77
C ASN A 38 -30.17 -32.80 32.69
N ASP A 39 -30.17 -33.95 32.01
CA ASP A 39 -29.00 -34.81 31.91
C ASP A 39 -28.06 -34.33 30.78
N LYS A 40 -26.84 -34.02 31.15
CA LYS A 40 -25.81 -33.58 30.21
C LYS A 40 -25.19 -34.79 29.52
N TRP A 41 -25.31 -34.85 28.20
CA TRP A 41 -24.71 -35.89 27.36
C TRP A 41 -23.44 -35.39 26.66
N SER A 42 -23.32 -34.08 26.46
CA SER A 42 -22.13 -33.46 25.86
C SER A 42 -20.97 -33.48 26.84
N ILE A 43 -19.78 -33.77 26.33
CA ILE A 43 -18.50 -33.60 27.06
C ILE A 43 -17.98 -32.17 27.04
N ASP A 44 -18.59 -31.30 26.23
CA ASP A 44 -18.20 -29.91 26.06
C ASP A 44 -18.68 -29.06 27.26
N ASN A 45 -17.74 -28.56 28.04
CA ASN A 45 -18.04 -27.76 29.23
C ASN A 45 -18.65 -26.39 28.91
N ARG A 46 -18.58 -25.94 27.67
CA ARG A 46 -19.18 -24.66 27.24
C ARG A 46 -20.68 -24.73 27.10
N VAL A 47 -21.22 -25.90 26.93
CA VAL A 47 -22.67 -26.12 26.74
C VAL A 47 -23.31 -26.35 28.09
N VAL A 48 -24.23 -25.47 28.47
CA VAL A 48 -24.97 -25.56 29.74
C VAL A 48 -26.45 -25.38 29.52
N ILE A 49 -27.27 -26.04 30.37
CA ILE A 49 -28.70 -25.82 30.38
C ILE A 49 -28.98 -24.43 30.99
N LEU A 50 -29.82 -23.66 30.34
CA LEU A 50 -30.18 -22.32 30.82
C LEU A 50 -31.54 -22.35 31.51
N SER A 51 -32.51 -23.05 30.92
CA SER A 51 -33.84 -23.20 31.50
C SER A 51 -34.47 -24.52 31.08
N ASN A 52 -35.17 -25.13 32.00
CA ASN A 52 -36.04 -26.30 31.76
C ASN A 52 -37.32 -26.12 32.58
N THR A 53 -38.25 -25.37 32.00
CA THR A 53 -39.53 -25.04 32.61
C THR A 53 -40.68 -25.70 31.80
N LYS A 54 -41.90 -25.53 32.25
CA LYS A 54 -43.09 -26.02 31.52
C LYS A 54 -43.27 -25.38 30.15
N THR A 55 -42.70 -24.19 29.92
CA THR A 55 -42.90 -23.42 28.69
C THR A 55 -41.64 -23.20 27.87
N GLN A 56 -40.46 -23.43 28.47
CA GLN A 56 -39.21 -23.12 27.82
C GLN A 56 -38.10 -24.13 28.15
N TYR A 57 -37.41 -24.57 27.11
CA TYR A 57 -36.23 -25.43 27.21
C TYR A 57 -35.09 -24.81 26.44
N SER A 58 -34.10 -24.25 27.15
CA SER A 58 -33.04 -23.44 26.56
C SER A 58 -31.66 -23.92 26.99
N ILE A 59 -30.72 -23.86 26.07
CA ILE A 59 -29.31 -24.09 26.34
C ILE A 59 -28.49 -22.83 26.00
N LYS A 60 -27.32 -22.71 26.63
CA LYS A 60 -26.35 -21.67 26.37
C LYS A 60 -25.03 -22.30 26.03
N ILE A 61 -24.41 -21.78 24.95
CA ILE A 61 -23.07 -22.17 24.50
C ILE A 61 -22.15 -20.99 24.78
N HIS A 62 -21.21 -21.16 25.70
CA HIS A 62 -20.23 -20.16 26.03
C HIS A 62 -19.08 -20.17 25.04
N ASN A 63 -18.43 -19.02 24.83
CA ASN A 63 -17.24 -18.88 24.00
C ASN A 63 -17.38 -19.58 22.65
N VAL A 64 -18.35 -19.15 21.88
CA VAL A 64 -18.73 -19.76 20.61
C VAL A 64 -17.57 -19.67 19.61
N ASP A 65 -17.30 -20.79 18.96
CA ASP A 65 -16.30 -20.96 17.91
C ASP A 65 -16.99 -21.11 16.54
N ILE A 66 -16.25 -20.92 15.47
CA ILE A 66 -16.73 -21.12 14.10
C ILE A 66 -17.23 -22.55 13.86
N TYR A 67 -16.65 -23.54 14.55
CA TYR A 67 -17.06 -24.94 14.46
C TYR A 67 -18.41 -25.23 15.13
N ASP A 68 -18.91 -24.32 15.96
CA ASP A 68 -20.24 -24.44 16.58
C ASP A 68 -21.36 -24.05 15.62
N GLU A 69 -21.03 -23.43 14.49
CA GLU A 69 -22.01 -23.04 13.47
C GLU A 69 -22.71 -24.21 12.88
N GLY A 70 -24.02 -24.09 12.68
CA GLY A 70 -24.83 -25.09 12.05
C GLY A 70 -26.19 -25.27 12.72
N PRO A 71 -26.91 -26.36 12.37
CA PRO A 71 -28.24 -26.62 12.89
C PRO A 71 -28.19 -27.24 14.26
N TYR A 72 -29.04 -26.72 15.15
CA TYR A 72 -29.37 -27.29 16.47
C TYR A 72 -30.83 -27.63 16.48
N THR A 73 -31.16 -28.83 16.98
CA THR A 73 -32.51 -29.33 16.99
C THR A 73 -32.99 -29.48 18.43
N CYS A 74 -34.11 -28.85 18.74
CA CYS A 74 -34.87 -29.12 19.94
C CYS A 74 -35.90 -30.20 19.60
N SER A 75 -35.79 -31.36 20.24
CA SER A 75 -36.72 -32.46 20.10
C SER A 75 -37.65 -32.49 21.31
N VAL A 76 -38.92 -32.36 21.06
CA VAL A 76 -39.98 -32.37 22.09
C VAL A 76 -40.90 -33.53 21.84
N GLN A 77 -41.00 -34.44 22.79
CA GLN A 77 -41.94 -35.54 22.73
C GLN A 77 -43.18 -35.22 23.54
N THR A 78 -44.33 -35.23 22.85
CA THR A 78 -45.66 -35.10 23.44
C THR A 78 -46.37 -36.43 23.39
N ASP A 79 -47.52 -36.58 24.07
CA ASP A 79 -48.30 -37.81 24.11
C ASP A 79 -48.73 -38.31 22.72
N ASN A 80 -48.83 -37.47 21.74
CA ASN A 80 -49.36 -37.81 20.41
C ASN A 80 -48.30 -37.82 19.29
N HIS A 81 -47.37 -36.88 19.26
CA HIS A 81 -46.38 -36.76 18.19
C HIS A 81 -45.10 -36.06 18.66
N PRO A 82 -43.91 -36.56 18.24
CA PRO A 82 -42.69 -35.81 18.46
C PRO A 82 -42.68 -34.56 17.58
N LYS A 83 -42.36 -33.41 18.17
CA LYS A 83 -42.14 -32.15 17.47
C LYS A 83 -40.66 -31.83 17.48
N THR A 84 -40.13 -31.37 16.35
CA THR A 84 -38.77 -30.85 16.25
C THR A 84 -38.79 -29.40 15.86
N SER A 85 -37.97 -28.63 16.53
CA SER A 85 -37.72 -27.21 16.22
C SER A 85 -36.26 -27.03 15.92
N ARG A 86 -35.93 -26.42 14.79
CA ARG A 86 -34.54 -26.19 14.37
C ARG A 86 -34.14 -24.72 14.54
N VAL A 87 -32.98 -24.51 15.13
CA VAL A 87 -32.34 -23.22 15.26
C VAL A 87 -30.99 -23.31 14.54
N HIS A 88 -30.76 -22.39 13.64
CA HIS A 88 -29.48 -22.31 12.96
C HIS A 88 -28.58 -21.28 13.65
N LEU A 89 -27.44 -21.73 14.15
CA LEU A 89 -26.43 -20.87 14.78
C LEU A 89 -25.49 -20.35 13.70
N ILE A 90 -25.43 -19.03 13.56
CA ILE A 90 -24.54 -18.31 12.65
C ILE A 90 -23.47 -17.64 13.49
N VAL A 91 -22.22 -17.93 13.19
CA VAL A 91 -21.06 -17.36 13.87
C VAL A 91 -20.39 -16.32 12.99
N GLN A 92 -20.32 -15.10 13.48
CA GLN A 92 -19.66 -14.00 12.80
C GLN A 92 -18.24 -13.81 13.35
N VAL A 93 -17.33 -13.52 12.45
CA VAL A 93 -15.94 -13.19 12.77
C VAL A 93 -15.61 -11.84 12.14
N PRO A 94 -15.09 -10.86 12.91
CA PRO A 94 -14.63 -9.59 12.37
C PRO A 94 -13.60 -9.79 11.26
N PRO A 95 -13.51 -8.88 10.29
CA PRO A 95 -12.49 -8.98 9.26
C PRO A 95 -11.11 -8.79 9.85
N GLN A 96 -10.17 -9.63 9.45
CA GLN A 96 -8.78 -9.56 9.87
C GLN A 96 -7.86 -9.85 8.69
N ILE A 97 -6.92 -8.95 8.44
CA ILE A 97 -5.86 -9.19 7.48
C ILE A 97 -4.85 -10.15 8.12
N VAL A 98 -4.70 -11.33 7.53
CA VAL A 98 -3.85 -12.41 8.06
C VAL A 98 -2.50 -12.46 7.39
N ASN A 99 -2.39 -11.95 6.17
CA ASN A 99 -1.13 -11.85 5.44
C ASN A 99 -1.17 -10.68 4.46
N ILE A 100 -0.08 -9.94 4.39
CA ILE A 100 0.06 -8.79 3.49
C ILE A 100 1.50 -8.69 3.01
N SER A 101 1.69 -8.22 1.78
CA SER A 101 3.00 -7.95 1.21
C SER A 101 3.78 -6.95 2.05
N SER A 102 5.09 -7.14 2.10
CA SER A 102 6.01 -6.19 2.72
C SER A 102 6.23 -4.97 1.83
N ASP A 103 6.75 -3.89 2.41
CA ASP A 103 7.21 -2.73 1.65
C ASP A 103 8.20 -3.17 0.57
N ILE A 104 8.09 -2.59 -0.61
CA ILE A 104 8.88 -2.97 -1.77
C ILE A 104 9.50 -1.77 -2.45
N THR A 105 10.72 -1.95 -2.94
CA THR A 105 11.44 -0.98 -3.77
C THR A 105 11.71 -1.61 -5.13
N VAL A 106 11.27 -0.96 -6.18
CA VAL A 106 11.44 -1.44 -7.57
C VAL A 106 11.91 -0.31 -8.47
N ASN A 107 12.50 -0.66 -9.60
CA ASN A 107 12.84 0.30 -10.63
C ASN A 107 11.63 0.64 -11.50
N GLU A 108 11.55 1.87 -11.97
CA GLU A 108 10.53 2.32 -12.91
C GLU A 108 10.47 1.38 -14.13
N GLY A 109 9.26 1.03 -14.55
CA GLY A 109 9.03 0.09 -15.65
C GLY A 109 8.86 -1.37 -15.23
N SER A 110 9.17 -1.72 -13.98
CA SER A 110 9.01 -3.07 -13.45
C SER A 110 7.53 -3.41 -13.23
N SER A 111 7.24 -4.69 -13.07
CA SER A 111 5.93 -5.17 -12.62
C SER A 111 5.94 -5.47 -11.13
N VAL A 112 4.86 -5.10 -10.45
CA VAL A 112 4.69 -5.27 -9.01
C VAL A 112 3.37 -5.97 -8.75
N THR A 113 3.39 -6.96 -7.86
CA THR A 113 2.18 -7.61 -7.35
C THR A 113 2.14 -7.45 -5.84
N LEU A 114 1.08 -6.82 -5.34
CA LEU A 114 0.79 -6.71 -3.91
C LEU A 114 -0.30 -7.70 -3.55
N MET A 115 -0.12 -8.38 -2.42
CA MET A 115 -1.05 -9.36 -1.89
C MET A 115 -1.58 -8.93 -0.54
N CYS A 116 -2.88 -9.14 -0.33
CA CYS A 116 -3.54 -8.91 0.95
C CYS A 116 -4.58 -10.00 1.17
N LEU A 117 -4.34 -10.87 2.13
CA LEU A 117 -5.25 -11.96 2.47
C LEU A 117 -5.95 -11.65 3.78
N ALA A 118 -7.26 -11.79 3.79
CA ALA A 118 -8.10 -11.54 4.95
C ALA A 118 -8.94 -12.76 5.29
N PHE A 119 -9.26 -12.87 6.57
CA PHE A 119 -10.19 -13.85 7.10
C PHE A 119 -11.31 -13.15 7.87
N GLY A 120 -12.48 -13.72 7.81
CA GLY A 120 -13.65 -13.25 8.55
C GLY A 120 -14.88 -14.05 8.14
N ARG A 121 -15.95 -13.88 8.88
CA ARG A 121 -17.24 -14.52 8.56
C ARG A 121 -18.36 -13.51 8.78
N PRO A 122 -19.10 -13.14 7.75
CA PRO A 122 -18.97 -13.53 6.33
C PRO A 122 -17.60 -13.22 5.73
N GLU A 123 -17.27 -13.87 4.62
CA GLU A 123 -16.01 -13.63 3.91
C GLU A 123 -15.82 -12.16 3.59
N PRO A 124 -14.68 -11.55 4.02
CA PRO A 124 -14.44 -10.13 3.79
C PRO A 124 -14.24 -9.80 2.33
N THR A 125 -14.71 -8.63 1.94
CA THR A 125 -14.33 -7.99 0.67
C THR A 125 -13.02 -7.25 0.87
N VAL A 126 -12.03 -7.57 0.03
CA VAL A 126 -10.70 -6.94 0.07
C VAL A 126 -10.59 -5.92 -1.05
N THR A 127 -10.16 -4.72 -0.69
CA THR A 127 -9.92 -3.63 -1.64
C THR A 127 -8.55 -3.02 -1.45
N TRP A 128 -7.93 -2.64 -2.55
CA TRP A 128 -6.69 -1.87 -2.58
C TRP A 128 -6.95 -0.45 -3.04
N ARG A 129 -6.32 0.50 -2.37
CA ARG A 129 -6.39 1.91 -2.71
C ARG A 129 -4.99 2.52 -2.69
N HIS A 130 -4.68 3.33 -3.68
CA HIS A 130 -3.46 4.13 -3.69
C HIS A 130 -3.70 5.45 -2.97
N LEU A 131 -2.96 5.68 -1.89
CA LEU A 131 -3.04 6.90 -1.10
C LEU A 131 -2.08 7.95 -1.68
N SER A 132 -2.47 8.58 -2.77
CA SER A 132 -1.70 9.70 -3.32
C SER A 132 -2.41 11.02 -3.03
N GLY A 133 -1.65 12.09 -2.78
CA GLY A 133 -2.20 13.42 -2.49
C GLY A 133 -2.95 14.08 -3.65
N LYS A 134 -3.03 13.47 -4.82
CA LYS A 134 -3.64 14.02 -6.05
C LYS A 134 -4.73 13.16 -6.67
N GLY A 135 -5.52 12.53 -5.88
CA GLY A 135 -6.62 11.74 -6.42
C GLY A 135 -6.60 10.33 -5.85
N GLN A 136 -7.63 10.07 -5.13
CA GLN A 136 -7.86 8.77 -4.55
C GLN A 136 -8.38 7.85 -5.64
N GLY A 137 -7.46 7.22 -6.36
CA GLY A 137 -7.81 6.16 -7.27
C GLY A 137 -8.20 4.91 -6.48
N PHE A 138 -9.44 4.49 -6.57
CA PHE A 138 -9.80 3.11 -6.40
C PHE A 138 -8.95 2.28 -7.35
N VAL A 139 -8.29 1.23 -6.87
CA VAL A 139 -7.31 0.51 -7.66
C VAL A 139 -7.71 -0.94 -7.93
N SER A 140 -8.30 -1.64 -6.97
CA SER A 140 -8.69 -3.05 -7.13
C SER A 140 -9.68 -3.51 -6.06
N GLU A 141 -10.62 -4.38 -6.45
CA GLU A 141 -11.49 -5.15 -5.54
C GLU A 141 -11.05 -6.60 -5.46
N ASP A 142 -9.77 -6.85 -5.33
CA ASP A 142 -9.20 -8.19 -5.28
C ASP A 142 -8.14 -8.26 -4.18
N GLU A 143 -7.82 -9.46 -3.76
CA GLU A 143 -6.71 -9.75 -2.84
C GLU A 143 -5.34 -9.39 -3.44
N TYR A 144 -5.23 -9.43 -4.76
CA TYR A 144 -4.02 -9.13 -5.50
C TYR A 144 -4.17 -7.84 -6.30
N LEU A 145 -3.18 -6.99 -6.19
CA LEU A 145 -3.04 -5.80 -7.01
C LEU A 145 -1.81 -5.97 -7.90
N GLU A 146 -2.03 -6.05 -9.21
CA GLU A 146 -0.96 -6.09 -10.21
C GLU A 146 -0.79 -4.73 -10.87
N ILE A 147 0.45 -4.25 -10.87
CA ILE A 147 0.85 -3.02 -11.55
C ILE A 147 1.93 -3.39 -12.55
N THR A 148 1.62 -3.27 -13.84
CA THR A 148 2.57 -3.52 -14.93
C THR A 148 3.18 -2.22 -15.41
N GLY A 149 4.49 -2.21 -15.63
CA GLY A 149 5.17 -1.00 -16.09
C GLY A 149 5.03 0.16 -15.12
N ILE A 150 5.36 -0.05 -13.85
CA ILE A 150 5.17 0.93 -12.79
C ILE A 150 5.90 2.23 -13.09
N THR A 151 5.21 3.36 -12.87
CA THR A 151 5.77 4.70 -13.05
C THR A 151 6.09 5.34 -11.71
N ARG A 152 6.92 6.40 -11.72
CA ARG A 152 7.26 7.18 -10.53
C ARG A 152 6.05 7.77 -9.82
N ASP A 153 5.00 8.10 -10.56
CA ASP A 153 3.75 8.63 -10.01
C ASP A 153 2.93 7.60 -9.23
N GLN A 154 3.21 6.32 -9.45
CA GLN A 154 2.57 5.21 -8.75
C GLN A 154 3.29 4.79 -7.47
N SER A 155 4.40 5.44 -7.13
CA SER A 155 5.05 5.26 -5.83
C SER A 155 4.19 5.84 -4.70
N GLY A 156 4.39 5.36 -3.50
CA GLY A 156 3.71 5.83 -2.31
C GLY A 156 3.07 4.72 -1.50
N GLU A 157 2.11 5.09 -0.67
CA GLU A 157 1.41 4.14 0.18
C GLU A 157 0.18 3.56 -0.53
N TYR A 158 0.05 2.25 -0.43
CA TYR A 158 -1.13 1.49 -0.83
C TYR A 158 -1.80 0.93 0.40
N GLU A 159 -3.11 1.08 0.47
CA GLU A 159 -3.91 0.64 1.59
C GLU A 159 -4.77 -0.54 1.19
N CYS A 160 -4.67 -1.63 1.95
CA CYS A 160 -5.59 -2.75 1.87
C CYS A 160 -6.64 -2.63 2.96
N SER A 161 -7.90 -2.78 2.59
CA SER A 161 -9.05 -2.74 3.48
C SER A 161 -9.85 -4.03 3.34
N ALA A 162 -10.12 -4.70 4.46
CA ALA A 162 -10.96 -5.88 4.55
C ALA A 162 -12.26 -5.56 5.29
N VAL A 163 -13.40 -5.80 4.67
CA VAL A 163 -14.74 -5.41 5.16
C VAL A 163 -15.70 -6.57 5.10
N ASN A 164 -16.43 -6.83 6.19
CA ASN A 164 -17.54 -7.78 6.20
C ASN A 164 -18.77 -7.36 7.02
N ASP A 165 -18.86 -6.09 7.41
CA ASP A 165 -19.98 -5.49 8.18
C ASP A 165 -20.18 -6.03 9.60
N VAL A 166 -19.32 -6.92 10.08
CA VAL A 166 -19.38 -7.42 11.46
C VAL A 166 -18.73 -6.43 12.43
N ALA A 167 -17.67 -5.80 12.00
CA ALA A 167 -16.95 -4.79 12.77
C ALA A 167 -16.37 -3.72 11.83
N VAL A 168 -15.64 -2.77 12.37
CA VAL A 168 -14.88 -1.81 11.57
C VAL A 168 -13.91 -2.53 10.63
N PRO A 169 -13.68 -2.00 9.41
CA PRO A 169 -12.72 -2.59 8.49
C PRO A 169 -11.33 -2.74 9.12
N ASP A 170 -10.67 -3.85 8.81
CA ASP A 170 -9.24 -3.99 9.10
C ASP A 170 -8.45 -3.39 7.94
N VAL A 171 -7.53 -2.50 8.26
CA VAL A 171 -6.82 -1.68 7.29
C VAL A 171 -5.33 -1.77 7.54
N ARG A 172 -4.55 -2.05 6.50
CA ARG A 172 -3.08 -2.05 6.54
C ARG A 172 -2.49 -1.38 5.32
N LYS A 173 -1.30 -0.83 5.48
CA LYS A 173 -0.59 -0.09 4.44
C LYS A 173 0.68 -0.81 4.01
N VAL A 174 1.00 -0.68 2.72
CA VAL A 174 2.24 -1.14 2.10
C VAL A 174 2.84 0.04 1.35
N LYS A 175 4.13 0.28 1.56
CA LYS A 175 4.87 1.32 0.85
C LYS A 175 5.55 0.76 -0.38
N VAL A 176 5.29 1.36 -1.52
CA VAL A 176 5.96 1.05 -2.79
C VAL A 176 6.85 2.22 -3.16
N THR A 177 8.15 1.96 -3.27
CA THR A 177 9.13 2.94 -3.70
C THR A 177 9.56 2.64 -5.13
N VAL A 178 9.40 3.61 -6.02
CA VAL A 178 9.80 3.50 -7.42
C VAL A 178 11.08 4.28 -7.65
N ASN A 179 12.14 3.57 -7.96
CA ASN A 179 13.42 4.18 -8.33
C ASN A 179 13.40 4.66 -9.77
N TYR A 180 14.02 5.82 -10.01
CA TYR A 180 14.20 6.36 -11.36
C TYR A 180 15.49 7.18 -11.46
N PRO A 181 16.04 7.33 -12.68
CA PRO A 181 17.25 8.09 -12.88
C PRO A 181 17.02 9.59 -12.66
N PRO A 182 18.07 10.37 -12.41
CA PRO A 182 17.94 11.80 -12.18
C PRO A 182 17.33 12.54 -13.37
N TYR A 183 16.50 13.51 -13.04
CA TYR A 183 15.92 14.48 -13.96
C TYR A 183 16.14 15.90 -13.40
N ILE A 184 16.78 16.79 -14.18
CA ILE A 184 16.99 18.17 -13.78
C ILE A 184 15.72 18.96 -14.05
N SER A 185 15.11 19.42 -12.97
CA SER A 185 13.84 20.15 -13.00
C SER A 185 14.03 21.66 -13.11
N ASN A 186 15.16 22.17 -12.63
CA ASN A 186 15.44 23.60 -12.66
C ASN A 186 16.96 23.88 -12.76
N ALA A 187 17.33 24.62 -13.78
CA ALA A 187 18.68 25.13 -13.97
C ALA A 187 18.58 26.49 -14.73
N LYS A 188 18.92 27.58 -14.07
CA LYS A 188 18.75 28.93 -14.62
C LYS A 188 20.09 29.65 -14.74
N ASN A 189 20.25 30.36 -15.84
CA ASN A 189 21.34 31.34 -16.01
C ASN A 189 21.24 32.45 -14.97
N THR A 190 22.37 32.90 -14.46
CA THR A 190 22.43 33.85 -13.37
C THR A 190 23.42 34.98 -13.72
N GLY A 191 23.01 36.22 -13.46
CA GLY A 191 23.86 37.41 -13.61
C GLY A 191 24.46 37.85 -12.29
N ALA A 192 25.71 38.26 -12.30
CA ALA A 192 26.39 38.89 -11.16
C ALA A 192 27.49 39.82 -11.64
N SER A 193 27.66 40.97 -10.97
CA SER A 193 28.75 41.92 -11.26
C SER A 193 30.03 41.51 -10.54
N VAL A 194 31.18 41.92 -11.08
CA VAL A 194 32.49 41.75 -10.43
C VAL A 194 32.43 42.30 -8.99
N GLY A 195 32.95 41.57 -8.04
CA GLY A 195 32.95 41.92 -6.62
C GLY A 195 31.70 41.56 -5.86
N GLN A 196 30.66 41.14 -6.55
CA GLN A 196 29.41 40.69 -5.94
C GLN A 196 29.41 39.17 -5.73
N LYS A 197 28.44 38.72 -4.95
CA LYS A 197 28.14 37.29 -4.76
C LYS A 197 27.34 36.78 -5.95
N GLY A 198 27.75 35.64 -6.50
CA GLY A 198 27.03 34.94 -7.56
C GLY A 198 26.61 33.55 -7.09
N ILE A 199 25.40 33.13 -7.41
CA ILE A 199 24.87 31.82 -7.01
C ILE A 199 24.28 31.12 -8.22
N LEU A 200 24.80 29.94 -8.53
CA LEU A 200 24.19 29.00 -9.50
C LEU A 200 23.49 27.89 -8.75
N GLN A 201 22.28 27.55 -9.20
CA GLN A 201 21.47 26.51 -8.61
C GLN A 201 21.09 25.45 -9.64
N CYS A 202 21.11 24.19 -9.19
CA CYS A 202 20.71 23.03 -9.96
C CYS A 202 19.81 22.17 -9.11
N GLU A 203 18.59 21.94 -9.58
CA GLU A 203 17.61 21.09 -8.90
C GLU A 203 17.34 19.85 -9.73
N ALA A 204 17.46 18.67 -9.10
CA ALA A 204 17.21 17.39 -9.73
C ALA A 204 16.29 16.52 -8.90
N SER A 205 15.37 15.84 -9.58
CA SER A 205 14.52 14.82 -8.99
C SER A 205 15.08 13.45 -9.33
N ALA A 206 15.23 12.60 -8.34
CA ALA A 206 15.74 11.25 -8.49
C ALA A 206 15.37 10.39 -7.27
N VAL A 207 15.21 9.10 -7.48
CA VAL A 207 15.13 8.11 -6.41
C VAL A 207 16.01 6.93 -6.79
N PRO A 208 17.04 6.62 -6.02
CA PRO A 208 17.58 7.36 -4.86
C PRO A 208 18.02 8.78 -5.19
N VAL A 209 18.16 9.60 -4.15
CA VAL A 209 18.60 10.99 -4.28
C VAL A 209 19.90 11.08 -5.09
N ALA A 210 19.96 12.04 -6.01
CA ALA A 210 21.13 12.23 -6.86
C ALA A 210 22.30 12.86 -6.11
N GLU A 211 23.51 12.49 -6.50
CA GLU A 211 24.73 13.20 -6.17
C GLU A 211 25.03 14.22 -7.26
N PHE A 212 25.53 15.39 -6.88
CA PHE A 212 25.83 16.49 -7.80
C PHE A 212 27.31 16.67 -7.97
N GLN A 213 27.70 17.01 -9.22
CA GLN A 213 29.04 17.49 -9.57
C GLN A 213 28.92 18.74 -10.44
N TRP A 214 29.86 19.64 -10.28
CA TRP A 214 29.93 20.86 -11.03
C TRP A 214 31.20 20.91 -11.87
N PHE A 215 31.06 21.36 -13.11
CA PHE A 215 32.16 21.52 -14.06
C PHE A 215 32.13 22.93 -14.62
N LYS A 216 33.31 23.48 -14.84
CA LYS A 216 33.48 24.65 -15.70
C LYS A 216 34.22 24.15 -16.94
N GLU A 217 33.57 24.24 -18.10
CA GLU A 217 34.02 23.54 -19.30
C GLU A 217 34.27 22.06 -18.98
N ASP A 218 35.46 21.53 -19.20
CA ASP A 218 35.79 20.13 -18.91
C ASP A 218 36.44 19.91 -17.53
N THR A 219 36.56 20.97 -16.73
CA THR A 219 37.25 20.92 -15.44
C THR A 219 36.27 20.78 -14.30
N ARG A 220 36.42 19.70 -13.51
CA ARG A 220 35.63 19.50 -12.30
C ARG A 220 35.97 20.51 -11.23
N LEU A 221 34.96 21.14 -10.67
CA LEU A 221 35.12 22.08 -9.56
C LEU A 221 35.13 21.34 -8.24
N ALA A 222 36.09 21.68 -7.37
CA ALA A 222 36.15 21.17 -6.02
C ALA A 222 35.73 22.24 -5.03
N ASN A 223 35.05 21.80 -3.94
CA ASN A 223 34.62 22.72 -2.89
C ASN A 223 35.83 23.41 -2.21
N GLY A 224 35.73 24.71 -2.05
CA GLY A 224 36.76 25.53 -1.39
C GLY A 224 37.96 25.95 -2.24
N LEU A 225 38.03 25.51 -3.50
CA LEU A 225 39.05 25.99 -4.44
C LEU A 225 38.59 27.29 -5.10
N GLU A 226 39.54 28.23 -5.25
CA GLU A 226 39.35 29.52 -5.94
C GLU A 226 38.16 30.36 -5.42
N GLY A 227 37.82 30.25 -4.13
CA GLY A 227 36.76 31.04 -3.51
C GLY A 227 35.34 30.60 -3.88
N VAL A 228 35.13 29.36 -4.35
CA VAL A 228 33.82 28.79 -4.64
C VAL A 228 33.40 27.83 -3.56
N ARG A 229 32.12 27.79 -3.28
CA ARG A 229 31.51 26.87 -2.34
C ARG A 229 30.41 26.06 -3.02
N ILE A 230 30.47 24.73 -2.88
CA ILE A 230 29.47 23.81 -3.38
C ILE A 230 28.73 23.24 -2.20
N GLU A 231 27.40 23.40 -2.18
CA GLU A 231 26.52 22.80 -1.20
C GLU A 231 25.43 22.01 -1.91
N SER A 232 25.33 20.74 -1.55
CA SER A 232 24.28 19.86 -2.08
C SER A 232 23.47 19.29 -0.94
N LYS A 233 22.15 19.53 -0.97
CA LYS A 233 21.22 19.01 0.02
C LYS A 233 19.93 18.55 -0.66
N GLY A 234 19.65 17.26 -0.53
CA GLY A 234 18.45 16.68 -1.13
C GLY A 234 18.45 16.88 -2.65
N ARG A 235 17.45 17.57 -3.14
CA ARG A 235 17.22 17.82 -4.57
C ARG A 235 17.98 19.02 -5.13
N LEU A 236 18.60 19.81 -4.28
CA LEU A 236 19.21 21.08 -4.66
C LEU A 236 20.72 21.05 -4.48
N SER A 237 21.45 21.50 -5.50
CA SER A 237 22.87 21.81 -5.43
C SER A 237 23.11 23.29 -5.77
N THR A 238 23.94 23.95 -4.97
CA THR A 238 24.23 25.36 -5.09
C THR A 238 25.72 25.55 -5.23
N LEU A 239 26.15 26.32 -6.25
CA LEU A 239 27.51 26.77 -6.47
C LEU A 239 27.57 28.26 -6.19
N THR A 240 28.31 28.65 -5.16
CA THR A 240 28.42 30.05 -4.71
C THR A 240 29.77 30.61 -4.98
N PHE A 241 29.82 31.79 -5.62
CA PHE A 241 30.98 32.64 -5.79
C PHE A 241 30.86 33.81 -4.82
N PHE A 242 31.75 33.93 -3.85
CA PHE A 242 31.65 34.99 -2.85
C PHE A 242 32.12 36.36 -3.35
N ASN A 243 33.02 36.36 -4.32
CA ASN A 243 33.57 37.56 -4.92
C ASN A 243 33.80 37.27 -6.40
N VAL A 244 32.79 37.54 -7.22
CA VAL A 244 32.83 37.28 -8.66
C VAL A 244 33.93 38.08 -9.32
N SER A 245 34.76 37.41 -10.12
CA SER A 245 35.73 38.00 -11.02
C SER A 245 35.38 37.72 -12.48
N GLU A 246 36.02 38.43 -13.41
CA GLU A 246 35.79 38.18 -14.85
C GLU A 246 36.13 36.77 -15.30
N LYS A 247 37.03 36.09 -14.59
CA LYS A 247 37.37 34.68 -14.83
C LYS A 247 36.24 33.70 -14.49
N ASP A 248 35.32 34.12 -13.62
CA ASP A 248 34.21 33.28 -13.18
C ASP A 248 33.08 33.25 -14.20
N TYR A 249 33.00 34.22 -15.09
CA TYR A 249 31.99 34.21 -16.14
C TYR A 249 32.20 33.05 -17.11
N GLY A 250 31.10 32.49 -17.56
CA GLY A 250 31.13 31.42 -18.55
C GLY A 250 30.09 30.35 -18.33
N ASN A 251 30.32 29.21 -18.98
CA ASN A 251 29.41 28.09 -18.97
C ASN A 251 29.81 27.05 -17.92
N TYR A 252 28.88 26.74 -17.04
CA TYR A 252 28.99 25.70 -16.00
C TYR A 252 28.06 24.54 -16.29
N THR A 253 28.52 23.35 -15.98
CA THR A 253 27.69 22.15 -16.13
C THR A 253 27.43 21.53 -14.76
N CYS A 254 26.15 21.35 -14.44
CA CYS A 254 25.69 20.59 -13.30
C CYS A 254 25.41 19.15 -13.76
N VAL A 255 25.98 18.16 -13.08
CA VAL A 255 25.76 16.74 -13.35
C VAL A 255 25.11 16.13 -12.12
N ALA A 256 23.94 15.52 -12.31
CA ALA A 256 23.23 14.77 -11.28
C ALA A 256 23.28 13.27 -11.59
N THR A 257 23.69 12.46 -10.63
CA THR A 257 23.94 11.03 -10.82
C THR A 257 23.34 10.22 -9.68
N ASN A 258 22.71 9.12 -10.00
CA ASN A 258 22.40 8.02 -9.08
C ASN A 258 22.77 6.68 -9.72
N LYS A 259 22.50 5.55 -9.03
CA LYS A 259 22.82 4.21 -9.53
C LYS A 259 22.11 3.83 -10.85
N LEU A 260 21.06 4.56 -11.23
CA LEU A 260 20.25 4.28 -12.43
C LEU A 260 20.65 5.13 -13.63
N GLY A 261 21.41 6.18 -13.44
CA GLY A 261 21.84 7.02 -14.53
C GLY A 261 22.33 8.39 -14.09
N ASN A 262 22.61 9.22 -15.09
CA ASN A 262 23.03 10.60 -14.90
C ASN A 262 22.35 11.52 -15.91
N THR A 263 22.33 12.79 -15.57
CA THR A 263 21.86 13.86 -16.44
C THR A 263 22.68 15.11 -16.16
N ASN A 264 22.71 16.03 -17.12
CA ASN A 264 23.43 17.29 -16.97
C ASN A 264 22.61 18.47 -17.49
N ALA A 265 22.96 19.65 -17.03
CA ALA A 265 22.44 20.91 -17.54
C ALA A 265 23.54 21.96 -17.56
N SER A 266 23.52 22.79 -18.58
CA SER A 266 24.41 23.93 -18.72
C SER A 266 23.81 25.20 -18.12
N ILE A 267 24.58 25.91 -17.33
CA ILE A 267 24.17 27.13 -16.64
C ILE A 267 25.23 28.20 -16.91
N ILE A 268 24.80 29.39 -17.33
CA ILE A 268 25.71 30.48 -17.63
C ILE A 268 25.72 31.50 -16.48
N LEU A 269 26.91 31.80 -15.97
CA LEU A 269 27.14 32.97 -15.13
C LEU A 269 27.59 34.11 -16.04
N TYR A 270 26.82 35.20 -16.10
CA TYR A 270 27.06 36.33 -16.99
C TYR A 270 27.20 37.64 -16.22
N GLY A 271 27.92 38.58 -16.83
CA GLY A 271 28.15 39.89 -16.30
C GLY A 271 27.13 40.93 -16.76
N PRO A 272 27.19 42.19 -16.23
CA PRO A 272 26.33 43.29 -16.64
C PRO A 272 26.46 43.61 -18.14
N GLY A 273 25.33 43.86 -18.81
CA GLY A 273 25.28 44.20 -20.22
C GLY A 273 25.24 43.03 -21.20
N ALA A 274 25.33 41.80 -20.69
CA ALA A 274 25.07 40.62 -21.51
C ALA A 274 23.55 40.43 -21.68
N VAL A 275 23.09 40.52 -22.93
CA VAL A 275 21.69 40.23 -23.27
C VAL A 275 21.52 38.71 -23.34
N HIS A 276 20.95 38.15 -22.30
CA HIS A 276 20.46 36.76 -22.34
C HIS A 276 18.93 36.80 -22.43
N ASP A 277 18.42 36.32 -23.53
CA ASP A 277 17.00 35.96 -23.62
C ASP A 277 16.72 34.95 -22.51
N GLY A 278 15.74 35.25 -21.66
CA GLY A 278 15.33 34.44 -20.53
C GLY A 278 14.71 33.10 -20.94
N GLY A 279 15.33 32.38 -21.88
CA GLY A 279 14.99 31.03 -22.26
C GLY A 279 15.41 30.08 -21.13
N ASN A 280 14.45 29.40 -20.53
CA ASN A 280 14.73 28.23 -19.74
C ASN A 280 15.65 27.32 -20.57
N ALA A 281 16.83 27.01 -20.10
CA ALA A 281 17.63 25.93 -20.64
C ALA A 281 16.89 24.62 -20.31
N ALA A 282 15.84 24.33 -21.06
CA ALA A 282 15.21 23.03 -21.04
C ALA A 282 16.29 22.04 -21.48
N SER A 283 16.64 21.14 -20.62
CA SER A 283 17.58 20.09 -20.86
C SER A 283 17.22 19.36 -22.16
N ARG A 284 18.03 19.50 -23.18
CA ARG A 284 18.07 18.47 -24.19
C ARG A 284 18.78 17.30 -23.52
N ALA A 285 17.98 16.33 -23.09
CA ALA A 285 18.48 15.01 -22.78
C ALA A 285 19.14 14.49 -24.05
N ALA A 286 20.45 14.56 -24.09
CA ALA A 286 21.23 13.85 -25.08
C ALA A 286 21.15 12.38 -24.69
N THR A 287 20.11 11.68 -25.18
CA THR A 287 20.11 10.24 -25.25
C THR A 287 21.20 9.86 -26.27
N GLY A 288 22.40 9.69 -25.79
CA GLY A 288 23.54 9.18 -26.57
C GLY A 288 23.39 7.70 -26.86
N LEU A 289 22.38 7.32 -27.60
CA LEU A 289 22.15 5.94 -28.11
C LEU A 289 21.62 5.94 -29.56
N GLY A 290 21.84 7.02 -30.33
CA GLY A 290 21.30 7.12 -31.69
C GLY A 290 22.33 7.18 -32.83
N LEU A 291 23.63 7.18 -32.58
CA LEU A 291 24.63 7.41 -33.64
C LEU A 291 25.51 6.19 -34.02
N TRP A 292 25.31 5.03 -33.36
CA TRP A 292 26.06 3.82 -33.72
C TRP A 292 25.25 2.83 -34.58
N ALA A 293 23.93 2.99 -34.68
CA ALA A 293 23.09 2.11 -35.51
C ALA A 293 23.04 2.52 -37.01
N ALA A 294 23.43 3.72 -37.36
CA ALA A 294 23.36 4.18 -38.75
C ALA A 294 24.63 3.88 -39.57
N LEU A 295 25.72 3.47 -38.93
CA LEU A 295 26.97 3.10 -39.65
C LEU A 295 27.06 1.61 -39.95
N LEU A 296 26.26 0.74 -39.31
CA LEU A 296 26.26 -0.70 -39.60
C LEU A 296 25.26 -1.11 -40.69
N ALA A 297 24.31 -0.23 -41.04
CA ALA A 297 23.33 -0.52 -42.09
C ALA A 297 23.82 -0.19 -43.51
N ARG A 298 24.98 0.46 -43.66
CA ARG A 298 25.58 0.76 -44.98
C ARG A 298 26.65 -0.23 -45.45
N LEU A 299 26.98 -1.21 -44.64
CA LEU A 299 27.99 -2.24 -44.98
C LEU A 299 27.41 -3.59 -45.38
N LEU A 300 26.08 -3.74 -45.42
CA LEU A 300 25.41 -4.98 -45.79
C LEU A 300 24.54 -4.91 -47.08
N LEU A 301 24.63 -3.83 -47.83
CA LEU A 301 23.95 -3.72 -49.14
C LEU A 301 24.92 -3.36 -50.25
N GLY A 302 26.06 -4.00 -50.26
CA GLY A 302 27.01 -3.96 -51.37
C GLY A 302 27.43 -5.37 -51.77
N PHE A 303 26.50 -6.06 -52.39
CA PHE A 303 26.75 -7.02 -53.51
C PHE A 303 25.38 -7.46 -53.99
#